data_56d50c0c527d213e76f26642a9352928
#
_entry.id   56d50c0c527d213e76f26642a9352928
#
_cell.length_a   1.000
_cell.length_b   1.000
_cell.length_c   1.000
_cell.angle_alpha   90.00
_cell.angle_beta   90.00
_cell.angle_gamma   90.00
#
_symmetry.space_group_name_H-M   'P 1'
#
loop_
_entity.id
_entity.type
_entity.pdbx_description
1 polymer ?
#
loop_
_entity_poly.entity_id
_entity_poly.type
_entity_poly.pdbx_seq_one_letter_code
_entity_poly.pdbx_strand_id
1 'polypeptide(L)'
;MSHRYIPLTEKDKQEMLQTIGAKSIGELFGDVPSDILLNRDLNIAEGEAETTLLRRLNRIASKNITKETHTSFLGAAVYDHYAPSVVDAMISRSEFYTAYTPYQPEISQGELQAIFEFQTLICELTDMDVANSSMYDGMTSFAEACILAFSQTKKNKIVVSKGLHYQALQVLHTYAKTRKEFEVVEIDLDGTVTDLKKLEAAVDDETAAVAVQYPNFYGSIEDLEKIHSFIEDKKALFIVYANPLALGLLTPPGSFGADIVVGDTQPFGIPAQFGGPHCGYFATTKKLMRKVPGRLVGQTQDDEGNRGFVLTLQAREQHIRRDKATSNICSNQALNALASSIAMSALGKQGIYDIAVQNIEHANYAKQQFIKKGFEVLDGTSFNEFVVKFDKPIQQVNEELVKYNIIGGFDLGVVSDDFKNHMLIAVTELRTKDEIDTFVEKAGELND
;
A
#
# COMPACT_ATOMS: atom_id res chain seq x y z
N MET A 1 37.56 0.97 -27.06
CA MET A 1 36.37 1.21 -27.92
C MET A 1 35.57 2.36 -27.32
N SER A 2 35.22 3.37 -28.10
CA SER A 2 34.32 4.43 -27.61
C SER A 2 32.92 3.84 -27.44
N HIS A 3 32.25 4.12 -26.34
CA HIS A 3 30.88 3.67 -26.12
C HIS A 3 29.95 4.37 -27.09
N ARG A 4 28.95 3.62 -27.66
CA ARG A 4 28.05 4.12 -28.72
C ARG A 4 27.28 5.41 -28.36
N TYR A 5 27.11 5.71 -27.08
CA TYR A 5 26.43 6.92 -26.61
C TYR A 5 27.39 8.10 -26.33
N ILE A 6 28.69 7.93 -26.53
CA ILE A 6 29.67 9.01 -26.40
C ILE A 6 29.88 9.57 -27.81
N PRO A 7 29.53 10.84 -28.07
CA PRO A 7 29.46 11.38 -29.44
C PRO A 7 30.82 11.67 -30.09
N LEU A 8 31.90 11.68 -29.30
CA LEU A 8 33.22 12.05 -29.79
C LEU A 8 33.95 10.86 -30.43
N THR A 9 34.43 11.06 -31.67
CA THR A 9 35.34 10.11 -32.35
C THR A 9 36.78 10.32 -31.92
N GLU A 10 37.67 9.37 -32.20
CA GLU A 10 39.10 9.55 -31.95
C GLU A 10 39.69 10.75 -32.74
N LYS A 11 39.19 11.01 -33.94
CA LYS A 11 39.55 12.18 -34.73
C LYS A 11 39.16 13.47 -34.03
N ASP A 12 37.94 13.58 -33.52
CA ASP A 12 37.48 14.76 -32.80
C ASP A 12 38.32 15.02 -31.54
N LYS A 13 38.69 13.96 -30.81
CA LYS A 13 39.59 14.07 -29.63
C LYS A 13 40.97 14.61 -30.03
N GLN A 14 41.52 14.12 -31.13
CA GLN A 14 42.85 14.59 -31.62
C GLN A 14 42.80 16.06 -32.06
N GLU A 15 41.76 16.46 -32.77
CA GLU A 15 41.58 17.87 -33.17
C GLU A 15 41.44 18.80 -31.98
N MET A 16 40.70 18.38 -30.94
CA MET A 16 40.56 19.12 -29.71
C MET A 16 41.92 19.21 -28.93
N LEU A 17 42.67 18.12 -28.82
CA LEU A 17 43.96 18.09 -28.19
C LEU A 17 44.98 19.01 -28.91
N GLN A 18 44.99 19.02 -30.25
CA GLN A 18 45.78 19.96 -31.04
C GLN A 18 45.41 21.41 -30.78
N THR A 19 44.15 21.73 -30.71
CA THR A 19 43.67 23.09 -30.43
C THR A 19 44.08 23.56 -29.03
N ILE A 20 44.08 22.66 -28.03
CA ILE A 20 44.47 22.92 -26.66
C ILE A 20 46.04 22.99 -26.54
N GLY A 21 46.74 22.38 -27.49
CA GLY A 21 48.20 22.25 -27.45
C GLY A 21 48.72 21.11 -26.59
N ALA A 22 47.88 20.13 -26.29
CA ALA A 22 48.20 18.93 -25.52
C ALA A 22 48.43 17.72 -26.41
N LYS A 23 49.38 16.83 -26.03
CA LYS A 23 49.70 15.59 -26.79
C LYS A 23 48.77 14.44 -26.42
N SER A 24 48.21 14.46 -25.24
CA SER A 24 47.34 13.40 -24.70
C SER A 24 46.33 13.96 -23.70
N ILE A 25 45.25 13.21 -23.45
CA ILE A 25 44.29 13.52 -22.37
C ILE A 25 44.99 13.51 -21.02
N GLY A 26 46.02 12.63 -20.80
CA GLY A 26 46.78 12.59 -19.56
C GLY A 26 47.49 13.90 -19.20
N GLU A 27 47.96 14.69 -20.21
CA GLU A 27 48.55 15.99 -19.97
C GLU A 27 47.59 17.03 -19.39
N LEU A 28 46.27 16.85 -19.61
CA LEU A 28 45.24 17.74 -19.07
C LEU A 28 45.07 17.60 -17.53
N PHE A 29 45.61 16.55 -16.96
CA PHE A 29 45.61 16.28 -15.50
C PHE A 29 46.94 16.59 -14.84
N GLY A 30 47.82 17.41 -15.48
CA GLY A 30 49.16 17.71 -14.98
C GLY A 30 49.21 18.44 -13.63
N ASP A 31 48.11 19.07 -13.22
CA ASP A 31 47.90 19.69 -11.92
C ASP A 31 47.39 18.74 -10.82
N VAL A 32 47.02 17.51 -11.20
CA VAL A 32 46.62 16.48 -10.24
C VAL A 32 47.87 15.74 -9.75
N PRO A 33 48.13 15.68 -8.43
CA PRO A 33 49.25 14.91 -7.89
C PRO A 33 49.20 13.44 -8.30
N SER A 34 50.36 12.89 -8.69
CA SER A 34 50.42 11.52 -9.25
C SER A 34 50.04 10.42 -8.26
N ASP A 35 50.14 10.69 -6.97
CA ASP A 35 49.78 9.76 -5.89
C ASP A 35 48.28 9.65 -5.65
N ILE A 36 47.50 10.61 -6.12
CA ILE A 36 46.03 10.57 -6.06
C ILE A 36 45.38 10.25 -7.41
N LEU A 37 46.14 10.29 -8.49
CA LEU A 37 45.63 9.91 -9.81
C LEU A 37 45.49 8.39 -9.93
N LEU A 38 44.30 7.94 -10.31
CA LEU A 38 44.05 6.51 -10.46
C LEU A 38 44.82 5.94 -11.68
N ASN A 39 45.85 5.10 -11.44
CA ASN A 39 46.72 4.48 -12.44
C ASN A 39 46.33 2.99 -12.70
N ARG A 40 45.09 2.64 -12.57
CA ARG A 40 44.59 1.27 -12.83
C ARG A 40 43.20 1.33 -13.39
N ASP A 41 42.78 0.29 -14.04
CA ASP A 41 41.37 0.10 -14.45
C ASP A 41 40.46 0.00 -13.23
N LEU A 42 39.22 0.43 -13.39
CA LEU A 42 38.17 0.23 -12.38
C LEU A 42 37.92 -1.27 -12.20
N ASN A 43 37.76 -1.69 -10.94
CA ASN A 43 37.39 -3.07 -10.63
C ASN A 43 35.88 -3.29 -10.88
N ILE A 44 35.48 -3.11 -12.10
CA ILE A 44 34.12 -3.32 -12.60
C ILE A 44 34.20 -4.45 -13.62
N ALA A 45 33.29 -5.42 -13.49
CA ALA A 45 33.22 -6.52 -14.43
C ALA A 45 32.97 -6.01 -15.86
N GLU A 46 33.56 -6.69 -16.84
CA GLU A 46 33.30 -6.44 -18.25
C GLU A 46 31.82 -6.70 -18.60
N GLY A 47 31.33 -6.04 -19.64
CA GLY A 47 29.99 -6.26 -20.15
C GLY A 47 29.80 -7.69 -20.65
N GLU A 48 28.66 -8.29 -20.32
CA GLU A 48 28.26 -9.59 -20.82
C GLU A 48 27.36 -9.46 -22.07
N ALA A 49 27.34 -10.48 -22.92
CA ALA A 49 26.34 -10.57 -23.96
C ALA A 49 24.93 -10.72 -23.34
N GLU A 50 23.92 -10.09 -23.93
CA GLU A 50 22.55 -10.06 -23.43
C GLU A 50 22.01 -11.46 -23.08
N THR A 51 22.22 -12.43 -23.96
CA THR A 51 21.79 -13.83 -23.72
C THR A 51 22.46 -14.48 -22.50
N THR A 52 23.72 -14.16 -22.24
CA THR A 52 24.47 -14.64 -21.07
C THR A 52 23.94 -13.98 -19.80
N LEU A 53 23.74 -12.67 -19.84
CA LEU A 53 23.17 -11.89 -18.76
C LEU A 53 21.78 -12.42 -18.38
N LEU A 54 20.88 -12.59 -19.34
CA LEU A 54 19.54 -13.13 -19.12
C LEU A 54 19.57 -14.53 -18.50
N ARG A 55 20.42 -15.43 -18.98
CA ARG A 55 20.55 -16.77 -18.37
C ARG A 55 21.03 -16.69 -16.92
N ARG A 56 21.97 -15.81 -16.62
CA ARG A 56 22.50 -15.61 -15.27
C ARG A 56 21.42 -15.06 -14.35
N LEU A 57 20.69 -14.02 -14.78
CA LEU A 57 19.62 -13.41 -14.01
C LEU A 57 18.44 -14.37 -13.79
N ASN A 58 18.02 -15.11 -14.82
CA ASN A 58 16.96 -16.11 -14.68
C ASN A 58 17.34 -17.23 -13.69
N ARG A 59 18.61 -17.68 -13.69
CA ARG A 59 19.09 -18.66 -12.69
C ARG A 59 19.10 -18.10 -11.27
N ILE A 60 19.30 -16.79 -11.09
CA ILE A 60 19.20 -16.14 -9.77
C ILE A 60 17.72 -16.01 -9.39
N ALA A 61 16.88 -15.53 -10.31
CA ALA A 61 15.45 -15.33 -10.10
C ALA A 61 14.74 -16.66 -9.76
N SER A 62 15.11 -17.78 -10.41
CA SER A 62 14.51 -19.09 -10.15
C SER A 62 14.78 -19.69 -8.76
N LYS A 63 15.59 -19.02 -7.92
CA LYS A 63 15.74 -19.38 -6.50
C LYS A 63 14.66 -18.79 -5.61
N ASN A 64 13.89 -17.83 -6.12
CA ASN A 64 12.78 -17.26 -5.36
C ASN A 64 11.56 -18.17 -5.47
N ILE A 65 10.79 -18.19 -4.39
CA ILE A 65 9.45 -18.76 -4.38
C ILE A 65 8.50 -17.73 -4.98
N THR A 66 7.66 -18.17 -5.93
CA THR A 66 6.71 -17.30 -6.63
C THR A 66 5.31 -17.92 -6.63
N LYS A 67 4.30 -17.14 -6.93
CA LYS A 67 2.91 -17.61 -7.06
C LYS A 67 2.69 -18.61 -8.21
N GLU A 68 3.59 -18.67 -9.19
CA GLU A 68 3.56 -19.68 -10.25
C GLU A 68 4.07 -21.05 -9.78
N THR A 69 4.86 -21.08 -8.71
CA THR A 69 5.45 -22.31 -8.17
C THR A 69 4.80 -22.77 -6.87
N HIS A 70 4.15 -21.86 -6.13
CA HIS A 70 3.56 -22.13 -4.81
C HIS A 70 2.20 -21.45 -4.67
N THR A 71 1.26 -22.17 -4.09
CA THR A 71 -0.05 -21.61 -3.70
C THR A 71 0.11 -20.80 -2.40
N SER A 72 -0.29 -19.53 -2.40
CA SER A 72 -0.14 -18.63 -1.27
C SER A 72 -1.43 -18.43 -0.49
N PHE A 73 -1.34 -18.61 0.83
CA PHE A 73 -2.36 -18.23 1.82
C PHE A 73 -1.87 -17.11 2.73
N LEU A 74 -0.79 -16.44 2.33
CA LEU A 74 -0.24 -15.28 3.02
C LEU A 74 -1.07 -14.04 2.69
N GLY A 75 -1.38 -13.25 3.71
CA GLY A 75 -2.11 -12.00 3.63
C GLY A 75 -1.40 -10.89 4.40
N ALA A 76 -2.02 -10.43 5.50
CA ALA A 76 -1.50 -9.35 6.34
C ALA A 76 -1.32 -8.05 5.56
N ALA A 77 -2.38 -7.61 4.89
CA ALA A 77 -2.52 -6.40 4.07
C ALA A 77 -1.88 -6.46 2.67
N VAL A 78 -1.25 -7.58 2.28
CA VAL A 78 -0.76 -7.80 0.91
C VAL A 78 -1.29 -9.13 0.40
N TYR A 79 -2.06 -9.09 -0.67
CA TYR A 79 -2.82 -10.26 -1.11
C TYR A 79 -2.52 -10.60 -2.56
N ASP A 80 -2.63 -11.90 -2.89
CA ASP A 80 -2.64 -12.38 -4.26
C ASP A 80 -4.08 -12.32 -4.79
N HIS A 81 -4.42 -11.24 -5.48
CA HIS A 81 -5.71 -11.02 -6.13
C HIS A 81 -5.60 -11.08 -7.65
N TYR A 82 -6.73 -11.25 -8.31
CA TYR A 82 -6.84 -11.20 -9.75
C TYR A 82 -6.51 -9.79 -10.28
N ALA A 83 -5.56 -9.74 -11.19
CA ALA A 83 -5.24 -8.52 -11.93
C ALA A 83 -5.65 -8.70 -13.41
N PRO A 84 -6.59 -7.88 -13.93
CA PRO A 84 -6.94 -7.93 -15.35
C PRO A 84 -5.72 -7.68 -16.25
N SER A 85 -5.54 -8.47 -17.31
CA SER A 85 -4.38 -8.36 -18.22
C SER A 85 -4.26 -6.98 -18.90
N VAL A 86 -5.35 -6.25 -19.01
CA VAL A 86 -5.36 -4.88 -19.54
C VAL A 86 -4.55 -3.91 -18.67
N VAL A 87 -4.40 -4.18 -17.38
CA VAL A 87 -3.62 -3.34 -16.45
C VAL A 87 -2.19 -3.22 -16.94
N ASP A 88 -1.50 -4.36 -17.10
CA ASP A 88 -0.10 -4.38 -17.54
C ASP A 88 0.07 -3.77 -18.94
N ALA A 89 -0.84 -4.08 -19.86
CA ALA A 89 -0.84 -3.53 -21.22
C ALA A 89 -0.95 -1.99 -21.25
N MET A 90 -1.75 -1.42 -20.33
CA MET A 90 -1.97 0.03 -20.30
C MET A 90 -0.87 0.77 -19.54
N ILE A 91 -0.44 0.29 -18.38
CA ILE A 91 0.63 0.96 -17.61
C ILE A 91 1.99 0.89 -18.30
N SER A 92 2.20 -0.09 -19.20
CA SER A 92 3.43 -0.22 -19.99
C SER A 92 3.52 0.76 -21.15
N ARG A 93 2.46 1.51 -21.45
CA ARG A 93 2.50 2.55 -22.51
C ARG A 93 3.40 3.70 -22.06
N SER A 94 4.25 4.18 -22.98
CA SER A 94 5.25 5.21 -22.69
C SER A 94 4.63 6.51 -22.16
N GLU A 95 3.42 6.84 -22.60
CA GLU A 95 2.67 8.04 -22.20
C GLU A 95 2.43 8.08 -20.67
N PHE A 96 2.25 6.92 -20.04
CA PHE A 96 2.09 6.78 -18.61
C PHE A 96 3.38 6.35 -17.90
N TYR A 97 4.10 5.36 -18.46
CA TYR A 97 5.27 4.76 -17.84
C TYR A 97 6.40 5.76 -17.60
N THR A 98 6.60 6.71 -18.52
CA THR A 98 7.64 7.74 -18.43
C THR A 98 7.12 9.07 -17.89
N ALA A 99 5.82 9.18 -17.58
CA ALA A 99 5.24 10.40 -17.04
C ALA A 99 5.82 10.73 -15.67
N TYR A 100 5.97 12.04 -15.43
CA TYR A 100 6.35 12.57 -14.12
C TYR A 100 5.19 13.39 -13.54
N THR A 101 5.40 14.13 -12.48
CA THR A 101 4.34 14.97 -11.90
C THR A 101 3.80 15.97 -12.93
N PRO A 102 2.48 16.02 -13.16
CA PRO A 102 1.85 16.83 -14.18
C PRO A 102 1.75 18.31 -13.75
N TYR A 103 2.87 19.01 -13.63
CA TYR A 103 2.91 20.42 -13.21
C TYR A 103 2.36 21.39 -14.26
N GLN A 104 2.47 21.02 -15.54
CA GLN A 104 1.99 21.83 -16.66
C GLN A 104 0.71 21.21 -17.23
N PRO A 105 -0.48 21.76 -16.87
CA PRO A 105 -1.75 21.17 -17.27
C PRO A 105 -1.91 21.07 -18.78
N GLU A 106 -1.36 22.05 -19.54
CA GLU A 106 -1.52 22.16 -20.98
C GLU A 106 -1.02 20.92 -21.75
N ILE A 107 0.01 20.26 -21.22
CA ILE A 107 0.61 19.06 -21.85
C ILE A 107 0.36 17.76 -21.08
N SER A 108 -0.32 17.81 -19.94
CA SER A 108 -0.50 16.67 -19.04
C SER A 108 -1.96 16.30 -18.81
N GLN A 109 -2.85 16.65 -19.73
CA GLN A 109 -4.30 16.45 -19.54
C GLN A 109 -4.68 14.99 -19.35
N GLY A 110 -4.07 14.06 -20.10
CA GLY A 110 -4.35 12.63 -19.95
C GLY A 110 -3.95 12.08 -18.58
N GLU A 111 -2.80 12.49 -18.06
CA GLU A 111 -2.33 12.12 -16.72
C GLU A 111 -3.22 12.71 -15.62
N LEU A 112 -3.56 14.00 -15.73
CA LEU A 112 -4.44 14.67 -14.78
C LEU A 112 -5.84 14.05 -14.77
N GLN A 113 -6.37 13.68 -15.95
CA GLN A 113 -7.64 12.98 -16.04
C GLN A 113 -7.56 11.60 -15.34
N ALA A 114 -6.50 10.83 -15.56
CA ALA A 114 -6.30 9.54 -14.92
C ALA A 114 -6.29 9.66 -13.37
N ILE A 115 -5.62 10.68 -12.85
CA ILE A 115 -5.61 10.98 -11.41
C ILE A 115 -7.02 11.37 -10.92
N PHE A 116 -7.74 12.20 -11.66
CA PHE A 116 -9.09 12.60 -11.31
C PHE A 116 -10.06 11.41 -11.28
N GLU A 117 -9.92 10.48 -12.23
CA GLU A 117 -10.70 9.24 -12.25
C GLU A 117 -10.37 8.34 -11.07
N PHE A 118 -9.10 8.20 -10.68
CA PHE A 118 -8.71 7.51 -9.44
C PHE A 118 -9.39 8.11 -8.21
N GLN A 119 -9.31 9.43 -8.06
CA GLN A 119 -9.97 10.14 -6.94
C GLN A 119 -11.48 9.84 -6.91
N THR A 120 -12.13 9.84 -8.07
CA THR A 120 -13.56 9.55 -8.18
C THR A 120 -13.87 8.11 -7.74
N LEU A 121 -13.12 7.13 -8.23
CA LEU A 121 -13.33 5.72 -7.90
C LEU A 121 -13.14 5.45 -6.39
N ILE A 122 -12.15 6.10 -5.77
CA ILE A 122 -11.95 6.02 -4.31
C ILE A 122 -13.12 6.66 -3.55
N CYS A 123 -13.62 7.81 -4.00
CA CYS A 123 -14.79 8.44 -3.38
C CYS A 123 -16.02 7.51 -3.45
N GLU A 124 -16.29 6.91 -4.60
CA GLU A 124 -17.41 5.98 -4.80
C GLU A 124 -17.32 4.74 -3.90
N LEU A 125 -16.13 4.14 -3.78
CA LEU A 125 -15.93 2.97 -2.93
C LEU A 125 -16.07 3.28 -1.43
N THR A 126 -15.62 4.47 -1.00
CA THR A 126 -15.55 4.82 0.42
C THR A 126 -16.75 5.60 0.94
N ASP A 127 -17.64 6.05 0.03
CA ASP A 127 -18.74 6.99 0.30
C ASP A 127 -18.24 8.32 0.91
N MET A 128 -17.12 8.83 0.35
CA MET A 128 -16.48 10.07 0.80
C MET A 128 -16.55 11.15 -0.28
N ASP A 129 -16.51 12.42 0.14
CA ASP A 129 -16.67 13.56 -0.77
C ASP A 129 -15.45 13.85 -1.64
N VAL A 130 -14.24 13.57 -1.14
CA VAL A 130 -12.97 13.97 -1.75
C VAL A 130 -11.91 12.91 -1.48
N ALA A 131 -11.14 12.55 -2.51
CA ALA A 131 -9.93 11.73 -2.37
C ALA A 131 -8.74 12.42 -3.02
N ASN A 132 -7.53 12.13 -2.54
CA ASN A 132 -6.28 12.64 -3.12
C ASN A 132 -5.79 11.78 -4.30
N SER A 133 -4.73 12.25 -4.94
CA SER A 133 -4.11 11.57 -6.11
C SER A 133 -3.44 10.23 -5.79
N SER A 134 -3.09 9.98 -4.59
CA SER A 134 -2.57 8.78 -3.89
C SER A 134 -1.59 9.16 -2.78
N MET A 135 -1.24 8.17 -1.97
CA MET A 135 -0.21 8.22 -0.93
C MET A 135 0.85 7.16 -1.22
N TYR A 136 1.91 7.10 -0.42
CA TYR A 136 2.95 6.06 -0.57
C TYR A 136 2.38 4.66 -0.34
N ASP A 137 1.67 4.49 0.75
CA ASP A 137 1.01 3.26 1.19
C ASP A 137 -0.10 3.59 2.21
N GLY A 138 -0.88 2.58 2.58
CA GLY A 138 -1.97 2.74 3.54
C GLY A 138 -1.50 3.11 4.95
N MET A 139 -0.34 2.64 5.38
CA MET A 139 0.20 2.89 6.71
C MET A 139 0.62 4.34 6.88
N THR A 140 1.28 4.90 5.87
CA THR A 140 1.60 6.34 5.80
C THR A 140 0.32 7.17 5.72
N SER A 141 -0.67 6.75 4.92
CA SER A 141 -1.98 7.42 4.82
C SER A 141 -2.67 7.49 6.18
N PHE A 142 -2.61 6.41 6.96
CA PHE A 142 -3.16 6.34 8.31
C PHE A 142 -2.48 7.31 9.28
N ALA A 143 -1.15 7.32 9.30
CA ALA A 143 -0.40 8.24 10.16
C ALA A 143 -0.70 9.71 9.81
N GLU A 144 -0.76 10.05 8.52
CA GLU A 144 -1.14 11.40 8.06
C GLU A 144 -2.58 11.76 8.44
N ALA A 145 -3.53 10.81 8.45
CA ALA A 145 -4.89 11.02 8.93
C ALA A 145 -4.94 11.38 10.42
N CYS A 146 -4.17 10.67 11.24
CA CYS A 146 -4.06 10.98 12.67
C CYS A 146 -3.41 12.36 12.92
N ILE A 147 -2.39 12.73 12.15
CA ILE A 147 -1.76 14.05 12.21
C ILE A 147 -2.72 15.15 11.77
N LEU A 148 -3.52 14.90 10.73
CA LEU A 148 -4.56 15.83 10.30
C LEU A 148 -5.57 16.04 11.43
N ALA A 149 -6.04 14.96 12.06
CA ALA A 149 -7.00 15.03 13.17
C ALA A 149 -6.45 15.83 14.36
N PHE A 150 -5.23 15.55 14.79
CA PHE A 150 -4.52 16.30 15.83
C PHE A 150 -4.47 17.82 15.51
N SER A 151 -4.06 18.15 14.28
CA SER A 151 -3.90 19.53 13.85
C SER A 151 -5.24 20.26 13.69
N GLN A 152 -6.28 19.55 13.26
CA GLN A 152 -7.61 20.12 12.99
C GLN A 152 -8.42 20.36 14.25
N THR A 153 -8.43 19.39 15.16
CA THR A 153 -9.22 19.47 16.40
C THR A 153 -8.52 20.27 17.48
N LYS A 154 -7.18 20.41 17.42
CA LYS A 154 -6.33 20.99 18.47
C LYS A 154 -6.42 20.23 19.80
N LYS A 155 -6.72 18.95 19.72
CA LYS A 155 -6.78 18.01 20.84
C LYS A 155 -5.62 17.03 20.70
N ASN A 156 -5.20 16.43 21.80
CA ASN A 156 -3.89 15.77 21.86
C ASN A 156 -3.97 14.24 21.76
N LYS A 157 -5.14 13.64 22.01
CA LYS A 157 -5.29 12.20 22.16
C LYS A 157 -5.88 11.55 20.92
N ILE A 158 -5.18 10.55 20.36
CA ILE A 158 -5.68 9.66 19.33
C ILE A 158 -5.94 8.29 19.96
N VAL A 159 -7.19 7.84 19.93
CA VAL A 159 -7.59 6.52 20.42
C VAL A 159 -7.62 5.55 19.25
N VAL A 160 -6.83 4.49 19.30
CA VAL A 160 -6.66 3.52 18.20
C VAL A 160 -6.94 2.10 18.67
N SER A 161 -7.55 1.28 17.83
CA SER A 161 -7.70 -0.14 18.10
C SER A 161 -6.39 -0.90 17.84
N LYS A 162 -6.04 -1.88 18.66
CA LYS A 162 -5.01 -2.89 18.35
C LYS A 162 -5.42 -3.84 17.21
N GLY A 163 -6.65 -3.73 16.72
CA GLY A 163 -7.11 -4.35 15.49
C GLY A 163 -6.59 -3.69 14.22
N LEU A 164 -5.91 -2.55 14.32
CA LEU A 164 -5.17 -1.94 13.21
C LEU A 164 -3.92 -2.75 12.87
N HIS A 165 -3.51 -2.71 11.62
CA HIS A 165 -2.26 -3.31 11.18
C HIS A 165 -1.09 -2.82 12.04
N TYR A 166 -0.30 -3.74 12.61
CA TYR A 166 0.75 -3.42 13.58
C TYR A 166 1.79 -2.43 13.05
N GLN A 167 2.14 -2.51 11.75
CA GLN A 167 3.07 -1.55 11.14
C GLN A 167 2.45 -0.16 10.98
N ALA A 168 1.12 -0.05 10.78
CA ALA A 168 0.44 1.24 10.78
C ALA A 168 0.55 1.92 12.15
N LEU A 169 0.40 1.15 13.23
CA LEU A 169 0.64 1.64 14.59
C LEU A 169 2.10 2.05 14.81
N GLN A 170 3.08 1.28 14.31
CA GLN A 170 4.51 1.63 14.38
C GLN A 170 4.82 2.93 13.64
N VAL A 171 4.24 3.15 12.46
CA VAL A 171 4.38 4.40 11.69
C VAL A 171 3.76 5.55 12.48
N LEU A 172 2.55 5.37 13.02
CA LEU A 172 1.90 6.39 13.86
C LEU A 172 2.75 6.77 15.07
N HIS A 173 3.30 5.80 15.80
CA HIS A 173 4.20 6.07 16.93
C HIS A 173 5.48 6.81 16.51
N THR A 174 6.01 6.52 15.31
CA THR A 174 7.16 7.24 14.77
C THR A 174 6.83 8.71 14.52
N TYR A 175 5.67 9.01 13.97
CA TYR A 175 5.16 10.36 13.78
C TYR A 175 4.88 11.07 15.12
N ALA A 176 4.30 10.36 16.08
CA ALA A 176 3.99 10.88 17.41
C ALA A 176 5.24 11.36 18.17
N LYS A 177 6.36 10.60 18.10
CA LYS A 177 7.63 10.94 18.75
C LYS A 177 8.18 12.33 18.40
N THR A 178 7.83 12.85 17.24
CA THR A 178 8.32 14.16 16.76
C THR A 178 7.45 15.33 17.21
N ARG A 179 6.32 15.06 17.89
CA ARG A 179 5.35 16.07 18.28
C ARG A 179 5.12 16.05 19.78
N LYS A 180 5.32 17.21 20.42
CA LYS A 180 4.99 17.38 21.83
C LYS A 180 3.47 17.23 22.02
N GLU A 181 3.07 16.60 23.11
CA GLU A 181 1.66 16.43 23.52
C GLU A 181 0.81 15.54 22.62
N PHE A 182 1.41 14.85 21.65
CA PHE A 182 0.69 13.87 20.83
C PHE A 182 0.62 12.51 21.57
N GLU A 183 -0.55 12.18 22.07
CA GLU A 183 -0.81 10.95 22.83
C GLU A 183 -1.50 9.91 21.94
N VAL A 184 -1.01 8.68 21.96
CA VAL A 184 -1.65 7.53 21.30
C VAL A 184 -2.10 6.56 22.38
N VAL A 185 -3.41 6.32 22.44
CA VAL A 185 -4.03 5.38 23.38
C VAL A 185 -4.50 4.15 22.59
N GLU A 186 -3.85 3.02 22.83
CA GLU A 186 -4.19 1.75 22.17
C GLU A 186 -5.24 0.99 22.96
N ILE A 187 -6.31 0.56 22.29
CA ILE A 187 -7.40 -0.23 22.87
C ILE A 187 -7.20 -1.70 22.53
N ASP A 188 -7.21 -2.54 23.56
CA ASP A 188 -7.12 -3.98 23.42
C ASP A 188 -8.32 -4.56 22.65
N LEU A 189 -8.17 -5.81 22.25
CA LEU A 189 -9.21 -6.59 21.62
C LEU A 189 -10.04 -7.39 22.64
N ASP A 190 -11.27 -7.69 22.25
CA ASP A 190 -12.12 -8.75 22.81
C ASP A 190 -12.20 -9.87 21.76
N GLY A 191 -11.45 -10.94 21.95
CA GLY A 191 -11.19 -11.92 20.89
C GLY A 191 -10.39 -11.30 19.72
N THR A 192 -11.03 -11.18 18.55
CA THR A 192 -10.43 -10.61 17.35
C THR A 192 -11.02 -9.26 16.93
N VAL A 193 -11.90 -8.66 17.74
CA VAL A 193 -12.53 -7.36 17.52
C VAL A 193 -12.15 -6.35 18.58
N THR A 194 -12.31 -5.08 18.33
CA THR A 194 -12.05 -4.01 19.29
C THR A 194 -12.92 -4.16 20.55
N ASP A 195 -12.33 -4.09 21.74
CA ASP A 195 -13.06 -4.04 23.02
C ASP A 195 -13.83 -2.69 23.10
N LEU A 196 -15.12 -2.75 22.76
CA LEU A 196 -15.98 -1.56 22.70
C LEU A 196 -16.14 -0.87 24.06
N LYS A 197 -16.08 -1.61 25.18
CA LYS A 197 -16.19 -1.04 26.52
C LYS A 197 -14.95 -0.23 26.89
N LYS A 198 -13.77 -0.76 26.56
CA LYS A 198 -12.50 -0.04 26.77
C LYS A 198 -12.41 1.16 25.83
N LEU A 199 -12.87 1.01 24.59
CA LEU A 199 -12.92 2.10 23.61
C LEU A 199 -13.79 3.26 24.14
N GLU A 200 -15.04 2.99 24.53
CA GLU A 200 -15.96 3.98 25.09
C GLU A 200 -15.37 4.69 26.33
N ALA A 201 -14.76 3.93 27.22
CA ALA A 201 -14.13 4.50 28.42
C ALA A 201 -12.90 5.38 28.13
N ALA A 202 -12.21 5.16 27.02
CA ALA A 202 -11.03 5.94 26.63
C ALA A 202 -11.37 7.24 25.90
N VAL A 203 -12.58 7.37 25.35
CA VAL A 203 -13.03 8.54 24.58
C VAL A 203 -13.51 9.65 25.53
N ASP A 204 -12.89 10.82 25.46
CA ASP A 204 -13.22 12.00 26.27
C ASP A 204 -13.13 13.29 25.43
N ASP A 205 -13.21 14.45 26.11
CA ASP A 205 -13.19 15.76 25.45
C ASP A 205 -11.82 16.13 24.86
N GLU A 206 -10.72 15.47 25.27
CA GLU A 206 -9.37 15.64 24.71
C GLU A 206 -9.10 14.71 23.51
N THR A 207 -10.04 13.85 23.17
CA THR A 207 -9.91 12.92 22.05
C THR A 207 -10.00 13.67 20.72
N ALA A 208 -8.92 13.66 19.94
CA ALA A 208 -8.83 14.23 18.60
C ALA A 208 -9.44 13.32 17.53
N ALA A 209 -9.20 12.01 17.65
CA ALA A 209 -9.79 11.02 16.76
C ALA A 209 -9.91 9.65 17.43
N VAL A 210 -10.84 8.86 16.91
CA VAL A 210 -10.90 7.40 17.09
C VAL A 210 -10.60 6.75 15.77
N ALA A 211 -9.75 5.71 15.78
CA ALA A 211 -9.33 5.03 14.58
C ALA A 211 -9.42 3.49 14.70
N VAL A 212 -10.00 2.87 13.67
CA VAL A 212 -10.13 1.41 13.54
C VAL A 212 -9.81 0.97 12.12
N GLN A 213 -9.61 -0.35 11.92
CA GLN A 213 -9.44 -0.93 10.59
C GLN A 213 -10.66 -1.79 10.21
N TYR A 214 -11.01 -1.80 8.92
CA TYR A 214 -12.23 -2.43 8.41
C TYR A 214 -12.03 -3.11 7.05
N PRO A 215 -12.04 -4.44 6.96
CA PRO A 215 -11.90 -5.39 8.08
C PRO A 215 -10.60 -5.13 8.85
N ASN A 216 -10.56 -5.53 10.12
CA ASN A 216 -9.38 -5.31 10.94
C ASN A 216 -8.22 -6.28 10.58
N PHE A 217 -7.04 -6.09 11.19
CA PHE A 217 -5.84 -6.86 10.89
C PHE A 217 -6.01 -8.38 11.12
N TYR A 218 -6.90 -8.78 12.02
CA TYR A 218 -7.19 -10.20 12.31
C TYR A 218 -8.30 -10.76 11.38
N GLY A 219 -8.71 -9.99 10.39
CA GLY A 219 -9.72 -10.34 9.40
C GLY A 219 -11.16 -10.03 9.81
N SER A 220 -11.40 -9.64 11.07
CA SER A 220 -12.75 -9.42 11.62
C SER A 220 -13.36 -8.10 11.17
N ILE A 221 -14.69 -8.08 11.05
CA ILE A 221 -15.48 -6.90 10.67
C ILE A 221 -15.88 -6.17 11.94
N GLU A 222 -15.44 -4.91 12.10
CA GLU A 222 -15.74 -4.05 13.24
C GLU A 222 -17.15 -3.44 13.13
N ASP A 223 -17.78 -3.17 14.27
CA ASP A 223 -19.08 -2.47 14.36
C ASP A 223 -18.87 -0.94 14.29
N LEU A 224 -18.77 -0.43 13.05
CA LEU A 224 -18.47 1.00 12.81
C LEU A 224 -19.59 1.91 13.33
N GLU A 225 -20.85 1.50 13.25
CA GLU A 225 -22.00 2.26 13.73
C GLU A 225 -21.90 2.48 15.26
N LYS A 226 -21.62 1.40 15.99
CA LYS A 226 -21.46 1.47 17.44
C LYS A 226 -20.25 2.31 17.83
N ILE A 227 -19.12 2.13 17.14
CA ILE A 227 -17.90 2.92 17.40
C ILE A 227 -18.16 4.41 17.16
N HIS A 228 -18.81 4.78 16.06
CA HIS A 228 -19.15 6.16 15.76
C HIS A 228 -20.04 6.78 16.86
N SER A 229 -21.00 6.03 17.42
CA SER A 229 -21.88 6.51 18.47
C SER A 229 -21.15 7.01 19.73
N PHE A 230 -19.92 6.57 20.00
CA PHE A 230 -19.13 7.00 21.16
C PHE A 230 -18.47 8.38 20.97
N ILE A 231 -18.37 8.86 19.72
CA ILE A 231 -17.64 10.08 19.37
C ILE A 231 -18.51 11.18 18.79
N GLU A 232 -19.76 10.90 18.44
CA GLU A 232 -20.67 11.81 17.76
C GLU A 232 -20.77 13.17 18.48
N ASP A 233 -20.89 13.16 19.83
CA ASP A 233 -21.00 14.37 20.67
C ASP A 233 -19.64 14.97 21.06
N LYS A 234 -18.51 14.31 20.77
CA LYS A 234 -17.18 14.67 21.28
C LYS A 234 -16.36 15.57 20.36
N LYS A 235 -16.84 15.87 19.15
CA LYS A 235 -16.06 16.57 18.11
C LYS A 235 -14.70 15.92 17.82
N ALA A 236 -14.58 14.62 18.06
CA ALA A 236 -13.47 13.82 17.61
C ALA A 236 -13.70 13.40 16.15
N LEU A 237 -12.63 13.19 15.37
CA LEU A 237 -12.76 12.68 14.02
C LEU A 237 -12.81 11.15 14.04
N PHE A 238 -13.63 10.58 13.17
CA PHE A 238 -13.68 9.14 12.92
C PHE A 238 -12.80 8.77 11.74
N ILE A 239 -11.75 8.00 11.99
CA ILE A 239 -10.78 7.53 10.98
C ILE A 239 -10.95 6.03 10.78
N VAL A 240 -11.16 5.60 9.55
CA VAL A 240 -11.25 4.18 9.20
C VAL A 240 -10.16 3.81 8.20
N TYR A 241 -9.32 2.85 8.58
CA TYR A 241 -8.38 2.19 7.65
C TYR A 241 -9.13 1.05 6.97
N ALA A 242 -9.45 1.15 5.67
CA ALA A 242 -10.31 0.19 5.01
C ALA A 242 -9.58 -0.59 3.88
N ASN A 243 -9.89 -1.89 3.77
CA ASN A 243 -9.56 -2.66 2.58
C ASN A 243 -10.57 -2.29 1.48
N PRO A 244 -10.15 -1.63 0.38
CA PRO A 244 -11.08 -1.10 -0.60
C PRO A 244 -11.82 -2.19 -1.40
N LEU A 245 -11.25 -3.40 -1.53
CA LEU A 245 -11.95 -4.52 -2.17
C LEU A 245 -13.12 -5.03 -1.32
N ALA A 246 -12.97 -5.03 0.00
CA ALA A 246 -14.05 -5.41 0.91
C ALA A 246 -15.27 -4.48 0.79
N LEU A 247 -15.04 -3.21 0.41
CA LEU A 247 -16.11 -2.22 0.20
C LEU A 247 -16.93 -2.49 -1.07
N GLY A 248 -16.53 -3.44 -1.92
CA GLY A 248 -17.37 -3.98 -2.98
C GLY A 248 -18.59 -4.74 -2.45
N LEU A 249 -18.59 -5.15 -1.19
CA LEU A 249 -19.66 -5.90 -0.53
C LEU A 249 -20.11 -5.27 0.80
N LEU A 250 -19.18 -4.77 1.61
CA LEU A 250 -19.48 -4.19 2.91
C LEU A 250 -19.92 -2.74 2.76
N THR A 251 -20.81 -2.29 3.64
CA THR A 251 -21.23 -0.88 3.70
C THR A 251 -20.00 0.01 3.91
N PRO A 252 -19.80 1.03 3.06
CA PRO A 252 -18.62 1.88 3.12
C PRO A 252 -18.56 2.73 4.39
N PRO A 253 -17.35 3.06 4.90
CA PRO A 253 -17.20 3.80 6.16
C PRO A 253 -17.82 5.20 6.15
N GLY A 254 -17.91 5.87 4.98
CA GLY A 254 -18.59 7.17 4.85
C GLY A 254 -20.04 7.11 5.28
N SER A 255 -20.77 6.03 4.96
CA SER A 255 -22.16 5.78 5.38
C SER A 255 -22.32 5.65 6.90
N PHE A 256 -21.26 5.31 7.64
CA PHE A 256 -21.23 5.27 9.11
C PHE A 256 -20.68 6.55 9.74
N GLY A 257 -20.54 7.63 8.97
CA GLY A 257 -20.08 8.91 9.48
C GLY A 257 -18.55 9.05 9.63
N ALA A 258 -17.76 8.24 8.94
CA ALA A 258 -16.32 8.45 8.90
C ALA A 258 -15.96 9.84 8.35
N ASP A 259 -15.05 10.54 9.02
CA ASP A 259 -14.50 11.82 8.55
C ASP A 259 -13.35 11.62 7.58
N ILE A 260 -12.57 10.54 7.78
CA ILE A 260 -11.41 10.19 6.97
C ILE A 260 -11.39 8.68 6.76
N VAL A 261 -11.23 8.26 5.52
CA VAL A 261 -11.02 6.85 5.12
C VAL A 261 -9.69 6.73 4.41
N VAL A 262 -8.84 5.84 4.89
CA VAL A 262 -7.51 5.58 4.33
C VAL A 262 -7.32 4.09 4.09
N GLY A 263 -6.33 3.73 3.30
CA GLY A 263 -6.00 2.34 3.04
C GLY A 263 -5.03 2.19 1.89
N ASP A 264 -4.94 0.99 1.35
CA ASP A 264 -4.06 0.63 0.25
C ASP A 264 -4.85 0.01 -0.89
N THR A 265 -4.58 0.43 -2.12
CA THR A 265 -5.26 -0.10 -3.33
C THR A 265 -4.56 -1.32 -3.93
N GLN A 266 -3.61 -1.94 -3.20
CA GLN A 266 -2.91 -3.13 -3.68
C GLN A 266 -3.85 -4.23 -4.23
N PRO A 267 -5.03 -4.49 -3.65
CA PRO A 267 -5.97 -5.47 -4.20
C PRO A 267 -6.44 -5.21 -5.62
N PHE A 268 -6.32 -3.98 -6.12
CA PHE A 268 -6.74 -3.60 -7.46
C PHE A 268 -5.54 -3.51 -8.41
N GLY A 269 -5.15 -4.65 -9.00
CA GLY A 269 -4.21 -4.71 -10.10
C GLY A 269 -2.73 -4.48 -9.76
N ILE A 270 -2.37 -4.38 -8.48
CA ILE A 270 -0.98 -4.25 -8.03
C ILE A 270 -0.49 -5.62 -7.55
N PRO A 271 0.51 -6.22 -8.19
CA PRO A 271 0.98 -7.55 -7.79
C PRO A 271 1.67 -7.54 -6.43
N ALA A 272 1.52 -8.62 -5.66
CA ALA A 272 2.30 -8.86 -4.46
C ALA A 272 3.73 -9.22 -4.85
N GLN A 273 4.70 -8.34 -4.55
CA GLN A 273 6.11 -8.52 -4.90
C GLN A 273 7.04 -7.78 -3.95
N PHE A 274 8.01 -8.44 -3.40
CA PHE A 274 9.17 -7.89 -2.65
C PHE A 274 8.90 -6.66 -1.75
N GLY A 275 7.69 -6.54 -1.18
CA GLY A 275 7.32 -5.42 -0.32
C GLY A 275 6.85 -4.15 -1.03
N GLY A 276 6.48 -4.22 -2.30
CA GLY A 276 5.90 -3.10 -3.00
C GLY A 276 6.55 -2.75 -4.34
N PRO A 277 6.33 -1.54 -4.85
CA PRO A 277 5.56 -0.46 -4.20
C PRO A 277 4.06 -0.74 -4.14
N HIS A 278 3.41 -0.16 -3.13
CA HIS A 278 1.96 -0.18 -2.95
C HIS A 278 1.34 1.13 -3.45
N CYS A 279 0.08 1.41 -3.11
CA CYS A 279 -0.57 2.66 -3.43
C CYS A 279 -1.58 3.02 -2.35
N GLY A 280 -1.18 3.89 -1.45
CA GLY A 280 -2.08 4.41 -0.43
C GLY A 280 -3.14 5.34 -1.01
N TYR A 281 -4.29 5.41 -0.37
CA TYR A 281 -5.31 6.40 -0.64
C TYR A 281 -5.70 7.16 0.62
N PHE A 282 -6.22 8.37 0.43
CA PHE A 282 -6.73 9.22 1.49
C PHE A 282 -8.01 9.90 1.00
N ALA A 283 -9.13 9.50 1.58
CA ALA A 283 -10.44 10.07 1.29
C ALA A 283 -11.03 10.75 2.51
N THR A 284 -11.81 11.80 2.31
CA THR A 284 -12.33 12.62 3.42
C THR A 284 -13.61 13.35 3.07
N THR A 285 -14.27 13.91 4.08
CA THR A 285 -15.39 14.83 3.91
C THR A 285 -14.93 16.16 3.31
N LYS A 286 -15.83 16.84 2.61
CA LYS A 286 -15.57 18.16 2.01
C LYS A 286 -15.05 19.20 3.01
N LYS A 287 -15.41 19.07 4.28
CA LYS A 287 -14.94 19.96 5.37
C LYS A 287 -13.42 19.93 5.54
N LEU A 288 -12.80 18.78 5.32
CA LEU A 288 -11.36 18.58 5.50
C LEU A 288 -10.56 18.73 4.20
N MET A 289 -11.19 18.90 3.04
CA MET A 289 -10.56 18.94 1.71
C MET A 289 -9.30 19.82 1.65
N ARG A 290 -9.30 20.98 2.34
CA ARG A 290 -8.16 21.91 2.36
C ARG A 290 -6.99 21.45 3.25
N LYS A 291 -7.11 20.31 3.90
CA LYS A 291 -6.10 19.73 4.82
C LYS A 291 -5.55 18.39 4.35
N VAL A 292 -6.14 17.83 3.32
CA VAL A 292 -5.74 16.53 2.75
C VAL A 292 -4.27 16.55 2.36
N PRO A 293 -3.43 15.57 2.76
CA PRO A 293 -2.05 15.45 2.28
C PRO A 293 -2.01 15.08 0.79
N GLY A 294 -0.86 15.28 0.15
CA GLY A 294 -0.66 14.95 -1.26
C GLY A 294 -1.39 15.89 -2.23
N ARG A 295 -1.46 15.51 -3.50
CA ARG A 295 -2.03 16.34 -4.57
C ARG A 295 -3.51 16.09 -4.75
N LEU A 296 -4.19 17.13 -5.26
CA LEU A 296 -5.58 17.07 -5.70
C LEU A 296 -5.69 17.57 -7.12
N VAL A 297 -6.41 16.86 -7.95
CA VAL A 297 -6.77 17.28 -9.31
C VAL A 297 -8.23 17.71 -9.31
N GLY A 298 -8.50 18.86 -9.92
CA GLY A 298 -9.84 19.38 -10.12
C GLY A 298 -10.18 19.47 -11.61
N GLN A 299 -11.47 19.37 -11.91
CA GLN A 299 -11.98 19.63 -13.26
C GLN A 299 -12.18 21.13 -13.46
N THR A 300 -11.83 21.61 -14.64
CA THR A 300 -11.99 23.01 -15.08
C THR A 300 -12.48 23.06 -16.53
N GLN A 301 -12.53 24.26 -17.10
CA GLN A 301 -12.76 24.48 -18.53
C GLN A 301 -11.68 25.41 -19.06
N ASP A 302 -11.32 25.22 -20.34
CA ASP A 302 -10.45 26.12 -21.09
C ASP A 302 -11.22 27.36 -21.58
N ASP A 303 -10.54 28.26 -22.30
CA ASP A 303 -11.12 29.50 -22.82
C ASP A 303 -12.21 29.25 -23.87
N GLU A 304 -12.23 28.07 -24.49
CA GLU A 304 -13.23 27.64 -25.46
C GLU A 304 -14.40 26.89 -24.82
N GLY A 305 -14.35 26.64 -23.47
CA GLY A 305 -15.37 25.92 -22.74
C GLY A 305 -15.18 24.39 -22.75
N ASN A 306 -14.07 23.87 -23.29
CA ASN A 306 -13.79 22.44 -23.27
C ASN A 306 -13.36 22.02 -21.86
N ARG A 307 -13.73 20.77 -21.49
CA ARG A 307 -13.34 20.18 -20.21
C ARG A 307 -11.82 20.02 -20.13
N GLY A 308 -11.24 20.50 -19.03
CA GLY A 308 -9.84 20.34 -18.71
C GLY A 308 -9.64 19.94 -17.24
N PHE A 309 -8.40 19.59 -16.88
CA PHE A 309 -8.01 19.18 -15.54
C PHE A 309 -6.77 19.97 -15.09
N VAL A 310 -6.72 20.29 -13.79
CA VAL A 310 -5.62 21.06 -13.20
C VAL A 310 -5.29 20.54 -11.79
N LEU A 311 -4.03 20.70 -11.36
CA LEU A 311 -3.69 20.60 -9.95
C LEU A 311 -4.35 21.74 -9.18
N THR A 312 -5.04 21.41 -8.09
CA THR A 312 -5.78 22.40 -7.29
C THR A 312 -5.34 22.43 -5.83
N LEU A 313 -5.66 23.51 -5.12
CA LEU A 313 -5.36 23.70 -3.70
C LEU A 313 -3.87 23.53 -3.34
N GLN A 314 -2.94 23.79 -4.25
CA GLN A 314 -1.49 23.57 -4.08
C GLN A 314 -0.89 24.43 -2.95
N ALA A 315 -1.52 25.54 -2.55
CA ALA A 315 -1.02 26.44 -1.51
C ALA A 315 -0.79 25.77 -0.13
N ARG A 316 -1.33 24.56 0.10
CA ARG A 316 -1.13 23.75 1.32
C ARG A 316 0.09 22.82 1.25
N GLU A 317 0.65 22.60 0.05
CA GLU A 317 1.70 21.64 -0.21
C GLU A 317 3.08 22.08 0.34
N GLN A 318 3.92 21.10 0.61
CA GLN A 318 5.22 21.29 1.26
C GLN A 318 6.17 22.20 0.45
N HIS A 319 6.17 22.11 -0.88
CA HIS A 319 7.02 22.96 -1.74
C HIS A 319 6.64 24.46 -1.69
N ILE A 320 5.42 24.79 -1.27
CA ILE A 320 4.95 26.17 -1.05
C ILE A 320 5.06 26.58 0.41
N ARG A 321 4.54 25.77 1.32
CA ARG A 321 4.50 26.06 2.77
C ARG A 321 5.82 25.84 3.48
N ARG A 322 6.70 24.99 2.92
CA ARG A 322 8.01 24.64 3.48
C ARG A 322 7.87 24.10 4.91
N ASP A 323 8.56 24.71 5.88
CA ASP A 323 8.53 24.34 7.30
C ASP A 323 7.14 24.47 7.97
N LYS A 324 6.25 25.24 7.38
CA LYS A 324 4.86 25.42 7.87
C LYS A 324 3.85 24.45 7.26
N ALA A 325 4.31 23.51 6.43
CA ALA A 325 3.44 22.49 5.87
C ALA A 325 2.96 21.53 6.97
N THR A 326 1.70 21.10 6.88
CA THR A 326 1.13 20.11 7.82
C THR A 326 1.57 18.70 7.52
N SER A 327 1.98 18.43 6.27
CA SER A 327 2.45 17.14 5.77
C SER A 327 3.71 17.32 4.93
N ASN A 328 4.60 16.34 4.98
CA ASN A 328 5.80 16.26 4.15
C ASN A 328 5.60 15.41 2.88
N ILE A 329 4.37 14.97 2.62
CA ILE A 329 4.06 14.21 1.40
C ILE A 329 4.27 15.11 0.19
N CYS A 330 5.19 14.70 -0.69
CA CYS A 330 5.57 15.42 -1.91
C CYS A 330 5.26 14.60 -3.17
N SER A 331 5.73 13.35 -3.19
CA SER A 331 5.47 12.39 -4.27
C SER A 331 4.29 11.49 -3.90
N ASN A 332 3.87 10.68 -4.87
CA ASN A 332 2.79 9.71 -4.74
C ASN A 332 3.10 8.49 -5.61
N GLN A 333 2.13 7.59 -5.72
CA GLN A 333 2.24 6.35 -6.50
C GLN A 333 1.41 6.46 -7.79
N ALA A 334 1.71 7.44 -8.65
CA ALA A 334 0.89 7.77 -9.81
C ALA A 334 0.65 6.58 -10.75
N LEU A 335 1.69 5.80 -11.07
CA LEU A 335 1.56 4.64 -11.94
C LEU A 335 0.72 3.52 -11.29
N ASN A 336 0.88 3.28 -9.99
CA ASN A 336 0.06 2.30 -9.27
C ASN A 336 -1.38 2.77 -9.08
N ALA A 337 -1.62 4.07 -8.87
CA ALA A 337 -2.96 4.64 -8.87
C ALA A 337 -3.67 4.45 -10.21
N LEU A 338 -2.94 4.65 -11.31
CA LEU A 338 -3.43 4.36 -12.66
C LEU A 338 -3.74 2.85 -12.81
N ALA A 339 -2.84 1.96 -12.37
CA ALA A 339 -3.07 0.51 -12.39
C ALA A 339 -4.36 0.14 -11.65
N SER A 340 -4.56 0.70 -10.46
CA SER A 340 -5.78 0.48 -9.67
C SER A 340 -7.04 1.02 -10.36
N SER A 341 -6.96 2.20 -10.98
CA SER A 341 -8.08 2.77 -11.74
C SER A 341 -8.46 1.91 -12.95
N ILE A 342 -7.46 1.40 -13.67
CA ILE A 342 -7.67 0.50 -14.80
C ILE A 342 -8.29 -0.82 -14.33
N ALA A 343 -7.79 -1.40 -13.24
CA ALA A 343 -8.33 -2.63 -12.67
C ALA A 343 -9.80 -2.45 -12.26
N MET A 344 -10.10 -1.40 -11.48
CA MET A 344 -11.47 -1.07 -11.04
C MET A 344 -12.40 -0.83 -12.23
N SER A 345 -11.94 -0.10 -13.26
CA SER A 345 -12.73 0.19 -14.46
C SER A 345 -12.97 -1.07 -15.31
N ALA A 346 -11.97 -1.95 -15.43
CA ALA A 346 -12.10 -3.20 -16.17
C ALA A 346 -13.04 -4.19 -15.49
N LEU A 347 -13.01 -4.26 -14.16
CA LEU A 347 -13.92 -5.08 -13.35
C LEU A 347 -15.34 -4.49 -13.33
N GLY A 348 -15.43 -3.16 -13.27
CA GLY A 348 -16.71 -2.47 -13.06
C GLY A 348 -17.36 -2.83 -11.71
N LYS A 349 -18.49 -2.21 -11.43
CA LYS A 349 -19.21 -2.45 -10.17
C LYS A 349 -19.56 -3.91 -9.91
N GLN A 350 -19.94 -4.64 -10.96
CA GLN A 350 -20.32 -6.04 -10.82
C GLN A 350 -19.11 -6.92 -10.55
N GLY A 351 -18.00 -6.74 -11.30
CA GLY A 351 -16.80 -7.53 -11.10
C GLY A 351 -16.16 -7.31 -9.72
N ILE A 352 -16.15 -6.07 -9.21
CA ILE A 352 -15.67 -5.78 -7.85
C ILE A 352 -16.55 -6.49 -6.81
N TYR A 353 -17.87 -6.43 -6.95
CA TYR A 353 -18.81 -7.14 -6.09
C TYR A 353 -18.60 -8.66 -6.15
N ASP A 354 -18.51 -9.25 -7.34
CA ASP A 354 -18.34 -10.68 -7.53
C ASP A 354 -17.03 -11.21 -6.91
N ILE A 355 -15.93 -10.46 -7.07
CA ILE A 355 -14.65 -10.80 -6.43
C ILE A 355 -14.77 -10.69 -4.90
N ALA A 356 -15.41 -9.65 -4.37
CA ALA A 356 -15.60 -9.50 -2.93
C ALA A 356 -16.44 -10.65 -2.35
N VAL A 357 -17.49 -11.06 -3.04
CA VAL A 357 -18.33 -12.23 -2.65
C VAL A 357 -17.50 -13.51 -2.65
N GLN A 358 -16.71 -13.77 -3.72
CA GLN A 358 -15.87 -14.97 -3.79
C GLN A 358 -14.85 -15.02 -2.67
N ASN A 359 -14.26 -13.89 -2.29
CA ASN A 359 -13.34 -13.83 -1.14
C ASN A 359 -14.00 -14.33 0.15
N ILE A 360 -15.21 -13.86 0.47
CA ILE A 360 -15.97 -14.32 1.64
C ILE A 360 -16.34 -15.81 1.53
N GLU A 361 -16.81 -16.25 0.36
CA GLU A 361 -17.21 -17.64 0.13
C GLU A 361 -16.02 -18.59 0.33
N HIS A 362 -14.86 -18.30 -0.28
CA HIS A 362 -13.68 -19.13 -0.18
C HIS A 362 -13.09 -19.11 1.23
N ALA A 363 -13.05 -17.95 1.90
CA ALA A 363 -12.60 -17.86 3.28
C ALA A 363 -13.49 -18.66 4.25
N ASN A 364 -14.82 -18.54 4.10
CA ASN A 364 -15.76 -19.33 4.90
C ASN A 364 -15.64 -20.83 4.63
N TYR A 365 -15.43 -21.22 3.36
CA TYR A 365 -15.18 -22.62 3.02
C TYR A 365 -13.90 -23.12 3.74
N ALA A 366 -12.80 -22.39 3.66
CA ALA A 366 -11.55 -22.75 4.32
C ALA A 366 -11.71 -22.84 5.85
N LYS A 367 -12.36 -21.87 6.50
CA LYS A 367 -12.71 -21.91 7.93
C LYS A 367 -13.42 -23.21 8.30
N GLN A 368 -14.43 -23.59 7.56
CA GLN A 368 -15.20 -24.82 7.82
C GLN A 368 -14.33 -26.07 7.66
N GLN A 369 -13.39 -26.11 6.70
CA GLN A 369 -12.48 -27.24 6.56
C GLN A 369 -11.47 -27.33 7.74
N PHE A 370 -10.93 -26.20 8.20
CA PHE A 370 -10.07 -26.17 9.40
C PHE A 370 -10.83 -26.64 10.66
N ILE A 371 -12.05 -26.18 10.88
CA ILE A 371 -12.89 -26.63 12.01
C ILE A 371 -13.17 -28.14 11.92
N LYS A 372 -13.55 -28.67 10.75
CA LYS A 372 -13.76 -30.10 10.53
C LYS A 372 -12.50 -30.95 10.76
N LYS A 373 -11.32 -30.38 10.50
CA LYS A 373 -10.04 -31.03 10.74
C LYS A 373 -9.62 -31.00 12.22
N GLY A 374 -10.35 -30.26 13.06
CA GLY A 374 -10.15 -30.19 14.51
C GLY A 374 -9.35 -28.98 14.99
N PHE A 375 -9.07 -28.01 14.12
CA PHE A 375 -8.41 -26.77 14.52
C PHE A 375 -9.35 -25.83 15.29
N GLU A 376 -8.79 -25.09 16.24
CA GLU A 376 -9.44 -23.92 16.84
C GLU A 376 -9.32 -22.74 15.87
N VAL A 377 -10.45 -22.29 15.34
CA VAL A 377 -10.56 -21.08 14.52
C VAL A 377 -11.18 -20.00 15.38
N LEU A 378 -10.51 -18.84 15.51
CA LEU A 378 -11.04 -17.77 16.35
C LEU A 378 -12.34 -17.22 15.76
N ASP A 379 -13.32 -16.99 16.64
CA ASP A 379 -14.64 -16.50 16.26
C ASP A 379 -14.58 -15.07 15.70
N GLY A 380 -15.43 -14.78 14.72
CA GLY A 380 -15.64 -13.46 14.13
C GLY A 380 -16.19 -13.56 12.72
N THR A 381 -17.06 -12.61 12.36
CA THR A 381 -17.43 -12.36 10.97
C THR A 381 -16.24 -11.77 10.28
N SER A 382 -15.77 -12.40 9.20
CA SER A 382 -14.55 -11.98 8.51
C SER A 382 -14.77 -11.85 7.01
N PHE A 383 -13.88 -11.12 6.34
CA PHE A 383 -13.90 -10.96 4.90
C PHE A 383 -13.09 -12.08 4.22
N ASN A 384 -11.80 -11.92 4.06
CA ASN A 384 -10.91 -12.86 3.38
C ASN A 384 -9.79 -13.41 4.26
N GLU A 385 -9.70 -12.96 5.51
CA GLU A 385 -8.72 -13.42 6.49
C GLU A 385 -9.39 -13.93 7.73
N PHE A 386 -8.74 -14.90 8.39
CA PHE A 386 -9.17 -15.45 9.68
C PHE A 386 -7.99 -16.07 10.42
N VAL A 387 -8.14 -16.24 11.73
CA VAL A 387 -7.08 -16.72 12.61
C VAL A 387 -7.31 -18.18 13.00
N VAL A 388 -6.28 -19.01 12.83
CA VAL A 388 -6.26 -20.43 13.21
C VAL A 388 -5.15 -20.67 14.21
N LYS A 389 -5.44 -21.37 15.30
CA LYS A 389 -4.47 -21.79 16.31
C LYS A 389 -3.88 -23.16 15.98
N PHE A 390 -2.57 -23.28 16.13
CA PHE A 390 -1.80 -24.48 15.95
C PHE A 390 -1.18 -24.94 17.26
N ASP A 391 -0.84 -26.23 17.39
CA ASP A 391 -0.11 -26.75 18.53
C ASP A 391 1.41 -26.51 18.43
N LYS A 392 1.90 -26.30 17.19
CA LYS A 392 3.31 -26.06 16.87
C LYS A 392 3.59 -24.58 16.53
N PRO A 393 4.84 -24.13 16.68
CA PRO A 393 5.23 -22.78 16.22
C PRO A 393 4.96 -22.59 14.74
N ILE A 394 4.33 -21.47 14.38
CA ILE A 394 3.92 -21.17 13.00
C ILE A 394 5.10 -21.14 12.03
N GLN A 395 6.27 -20.68 12.49
CA GLN A 395 7.48 -20.71 11.67
C GLN A 395 7.80 -22.14 11.21
N GLN A 396 7.72 -23.13 12.09
CA GLN A 396 7.99 -24.52 11.75
C GLN A 396 6.94 -25.09 10.76
N VAL A 397 5.66 -24.75 11.02
CA VAL A 397 4.57 -25.15 10.11
C VAL A 397 4.78 -24.57 8.72
N ASN A 398 5.12 -23.29 8.61
CA ASN A 398 5.38 -22.63 7.32
C ASN A 398 6.61 -23.23 6.59
N GLU A 399 7.70 -23.52 7.31
CA GLU A 399 8.89 -24.16 6.73
C GLU A 399 8.58 -25.56 6.14
N GLU A 400 7.69 -26.30 6.76
CA GLU A 400 7.26 -27.61 6.25
C GLU A 400 6.27 -27.46 5.08
N LEU A 401 5.31 -26.52 5.14
CA LEU A 401 4.33 -26.27 4.06
C LEU A 401 5.00 -25.91 2.74
N VAL A 402 6.12 -25.18 2.76
CA VAL A 402 6.89 -24.83 1.56
C VAL A 402 7.34 -26.09 0.81
N LYS A 403 7.61 -27.21 1.48
CA LYS A 403 7.98 -28.49 0.85
C LYS A 403 6.85 -29.10 0.02
N TYR A 404 5.62 -28.68 0.27
CA TYR A 404 4.41 -29.07 -0.47
C TYR A 404 3.97 -27.99 -1.48
N ASN A 405 4.84 -27.01 -1.79
CA ASN A 405 4.55 -25.87 -2.64
C ASN A 405 3.41 -24.97 -2.09
N ILE A 406 3.32 -24.84 -0.77
CA ILE A 406 2.34 -23.99 -0.09
C ILE A 406 3.08 -22.91 0.70
N ILE A 407 2.74 -21.65 0.46
CA ILE A 407 3.08 -20.53 1.34
C ILE A 407 1.93 -20.42 2.33
N GLY A 408 2.18 -20.73 3.61
CA GLY A 408 1.16 -20.64 4.66
C GLY A 408 0.82 -19.21 5.03
N GLY A 409 0.08 -19.04 6.14
CA GLY A 409 -0.35 -17.73 6.61
C GLY A 409 0.73 -17.00 7.43
N PHE A 410 0.38 -15.81 7.88
CA PHE A 410 1.24 -14.94 8.67
C PHE A 410 1.31 -15.40 10.15
N ASP A 411 2.50 -15.43 10.70
CA ASP A 411 2.72 -15.76 12.13
C ASP A 411 2.35 -14.57 13.03
N LEU A 412 1.21 -14.64 13.69
CA LEU A 412 0.75 -13.59 14.60
C LEU A 412 1.57 -13.48 15.89
N GLY A 413 2.35 -14.50 16.23
CA GLY A 413 3.27 -14.47 17.37
C GLY A 413 4.36 -13.40 17.26
N VAL A 414 4.65 -12.91 16.03
CA VAL A 414 5.59 -11.79 15.83
C VAL A 414 4.97 -10.43 16.17
N VAL A 415 3.64 -10.36 16.30
CA VAL A 415 2.89 -9.14 16.63
C VAL A 415 2.60 -9.06 18.12
N SER A 416 2.14 -10.17 18.72
CA SER A 416 1.78 -10.25 20.14
C SER A 416 1.96 -11.68 20.68
N ASP A 417 2.47 -11.79 21.90
CA ASP A 417 2.58 -13.06 22.63
C ASP A 417 1.21 -13.72 22.88
N ASP A 418 0.12 -12.94 22.92
CA ASP A 418 -1.25 -13.44 23.07
C ASP A 418 -1.67 -14.31 21.89
N PHE A 419 -1.08 -14.08 20.72
CA PHE A 419 -1.31 -14.84 19.50
C PHE A 419 -0.17 -15.80 19.15
N LYS A 420 0.60 -16.24 20.13
CA LYS A 420 1.60 -17.27 19.91
C LYS A 420 0.95 -18.54 19.35
N ASN A 421 1.58 -19.14 18.35
CA ASN A 421 1.06 -20.28 17.59
C ASN A 421 -0.27 -20.01 16.85
N HIS A 422 -0.60 -18.76 16.58
CA HIS A 422 -1.75 -18.41 15.75
C HIS A 422 -1.27 -17.96 14.37
N MET A 423 -1.91 -18.51 13.35
CA MET A 423 -1.67 -18.18 11.95
C MET A 423 -2.83 -17.34 11.41
N LEU A 424 -2.53 -16.18 10.86
CA LEU A 424 -3.49 -15.41 10.04
C LEU A 424 -3.46 -15.96 8.63
N ILE A 425 -4.57 -16.51 8.19
CA ILE A 425 -4.72 -17.15 6.88
C ILE A 425 -5.55 -16.24 5.98
N ALA A 426 -5.04 -15.95 4.78
CA ALA A 426 -5.75 -15.22 3.75
C ALA A 426 -6.22 -16.16 2.63
N VAL A 427 -7.47 -16.04 2.25
CA VAL A 427 -8.06 -16.82 1.15
C VAL A 427 -8.74 -15.85 0.19
N THR A 428 -8.20 -15.75 -1.03
CA THR A 428 -8.73 -14.86 -2.06
C THR A 428 -9.54 -15.62 -3.10
N GLU A 429 -10.15 -14.91 -4.03
CA GLU A 429 -10.88 -15.47 -5.17
C GLU A 429 -10.03 -16.38 -6.07
N LEU A 430 -8.71 -16.25 -6.00
CA LEU A 430 -7.79 -17.09 -6.77
C LEU A 430 -7.60 -18.50 -6.21
N ARG A 431 -8.00 -18.73 -4.97
CA ARG A 431 -7.81 -20.04 -4.33
C ARG A 431 -8.90 -21.02 -4.75
N THR A 432 -8.49 -22.10 -5.40
CA THR A 432 -9.42 -23.17 -5.76
C THR A 432 -9.78 -24.02 -4.55
N LYS A 433 -10.89 -24.73 -4.66
CA LYS A 433 -11.32 -25.69 -3.63
C LYS A 433 -10.23 -26.73 -3.33
N ASP A 434 -9.59 -27.27 -4.37
CA ASP A 434 -8.56 -28.32 -4.22
C ASP A 434 -7.30 -27.77 -3.53
N GLU A 435 -6.91 -26.53 -3.80
CA GLU A 435 -5.80 -25.85 -3.10
C GLU A 435 -6.11 -25.67 -1.62
N ILE A 436 -7.33 -25.22 -1.29
CA ILE A 436 -7.78 -25.05 0.10
C ILE A 436 -7.79 -26.40 0.82
N ASP A 437 -8.37 -27.43 0.22
CA ASP A 437 -8.44 -28.78 0.80
C ASP A 437 -7.02 -29.36 1.04
N THR A 438 -6.12 -29.17 0.08
CA THR A 438 -4.72 -29.60 0.19
C THR A 438 -4.01 -28.87 1.33
N PHE A 439 -4.20 -27.55 1.46
CA PHE A 439 -3.61 -26.78 2.54
C PHE A 439 -4.09 -27.27 3.90
N VAL A 440 -5.41 -27.45 4.09
CA VAL A 440 -6.00 -27.91 5.35
C VAL A 440 -5.52 -29.34 5.69
N GLU A 441 -5.41 -30.23 4.70
CA GLU A 441 -4.91 -31.58 4.90
C GLU A 441 -3.45 -31.55 5.39
N LYS A 442 -2.57 -30.82 4.68
CA LYS A 442 -1.15 -30.72 5.06
C LYS A 442 -0.96 -30.02 6.39
N ALA A 443 -1.70 -28.93 6.66
CA ALA A 443 -1.68 -28.26 7.95
C ALA A 443 -2.07 -29.23 9.08
N GLY A 444 -3.08 -30.11 8.88
CA GLY A 444 -3.47 -31.12 9.85
C GLY A 444 -2.40 -32.17 10.11
N GLU A 445 -1.77 -32.71 9.04
CA GLU A 445 -0.66 -33.66 9.15
C GLU A 445 0.53 -33.07 9.93
N LEU A 446 0.75 -31.78 9.82
CA LEU A 446 1.84 -31.07 10.50
C LEU A 446 1.50 -30.66 11.93
N ASN A 447 0.22 -30.54 12.28
CA ASN A 447 -0.22 -30.16 13.62
C ASN A 447 -0.22 -31.36 14.60
N ASP A 448 -0.46 -32.59 14.09
CA ASP A 448 -0.33 -33.85 14.82
C ASP A 448 1.16 -34.12 15.17
#